data_361343b011424cc1c4aabc52049e1589
#
_entry.id   361343b011424cc1c4aabc52049e1589
#
_cell.length_a   1.000
_cell.length_b   1.000
_cell.length_c   1.000
_cell.angle_alpha   90.00
_cell.angle_beta   90.00
_cell.angle_gamma   90.00
#
_symmetry.space_group_name_H-M   'P 1'
#
loop_
_entity.id
_entity.type
_entity.pdbx_description
1 polymer ?
#
loop_
_entity_poly.entity_id
_entity_poly.type
_entity_poly.pdbx_seq_one_letter_code
_entity_poly.pdbx_strand_id
1 'polypeptide(L)'
;MQNIVTEIKHLEEKWVAQLDGAISGEATGTLLTDSDRETFVYLIDGGDQYEYVHFPKETWSTLQEAYLHSSPMYLQTAEGVIELLDWHNQLEMLLMNIEGNGNYGTFTEAVEQSFASAIATFA
;
A
#
# COMPACT_ATOMS: atom_id res chain seq x y z
N MET A 1 -0.53 -14.44 -8.16
CA MET A 1 -1.40 -14.76 -7.01
C MET A 1 -1.76 -13.51 -6.23
N GLN A 2 -2.96 -13.46 -5.70
CA GLN A 2 -3.48 -12.30 -4.95
C GLN A 2 -3.30 -12.54 -3.46
N ASN A 3 -2.70 -11.57 -2.78
CA ASN A 3 -2.43 -11.65 -1.34
C ASN A 3 -3.00 -10.39 -0.68
N ILE A 4 -3.72 -10.56 0.41
CA ILE A 4 -4.44 -9.46 1.05
C ILE A 4 -3.82 -9.15 2.41
N VAL A 5 -3.43 -7.90 2.60
CA VAL A 5 -2.97 -7.43 3.91
C VAL A 5 -4.16 -7.38 4.86
N THR A 6 -4.03 -7.99 6.02
CA THR A 6 -5.11 -8.07 6.99
C THR A 6 -5.09 -6.91 7.97
N GLU A 7 -3.91 -6.41 8.32
CA GLU A 7 -3.77 -5.24 9.17
C GLU A 7 -2.36 -4.66 9.04
N ILE A 8 -2.20 -3.43 9.48
CA ILE A 8 -0.89 -2.79 9.56
C ILE A 8 -0.65 -2.42 11.01
N LYS A 9 0.45 -2.90 11.58
CA LYS A 9 0.82 -2.64 12.97
C LYS A 9 1.93 -1.61 13.04
N HIS A 10 1.86 -0.73 14.04
CA HIS A 10 2.94 0.20 14.32
C HIS A 10 3.76 -0.37 15.47
N LEU A 11 4.97 -0.83 15.17
CA LEU A 11 5.87 -1.47 16.14
C LEU A 11 7.14 -0.64 16.25
N GLU A 12 7.32 0.04 17.36
CA GLU A 12 8.45 0.95 17.59
C GLU A 12 8.45 2.04 16.51
N GLU A 13 9.46 2.09 15.67
CA GLU A 13 9.54 3.09 14.60
C GLU A 13 9.18 2.50 13.24
N LYS A 14 8.63 1.29 13.24
CA LYS A 14 8.33 0.57 12.01
C LYS A 14 6.83 0.36 11.86
N TRP A 15 6.42 0.30 10.61
CA TRP A 15 5.05 -0.09 10.27
C TRP A 15 5.13 -1.43 9.58
N VAL A 16 4.34 -2.40 10.04
CA VAL A 16 4.42 -3.78 9.57
C VAL A 16 3.06 -4.22 9.07
N ALA A 17 2.97 -4.45 7.77
CA ALA A 17 1.78 -4.99 7.14
C ALA A 17 1.77 -6.50 7.31
N GLN A 18 0.68 -7.02 7.86
CA GLN A 18 0.53 -8.45 8.12
C GLN A 18 -0.15 -9.13 6.95
N LEU A 19 0.48 -10.19 6.46
CA LEU A 19 -0.06 -10.98 5.38
C LEU A 19 -0.30 -12.40 5.86
N ASP A 20 -1.53 -12.88 5.67
CA ASP A 20 -1.87 -14.26 5.99
C ASP A 20 -1.54 -15.12 4.77
N GLY A 21 -0.33 -15.61 4.73
CA GLY A 21 0.12 -16.41 3.60
C GLY A 21 1.62 -16.45 3.54
N ALA A 22 2.12 -17.33 2.68
CA ALA A 22 3.55 -17.54 2.49
C ALA A 22 3.94 -17.05 1.11
N ILE A 23 4.58 -15.89 1.05
CA ILE A 23 5.23 -15.44 -0.17
C ILE A 23 6.67 -15.08 0.14
N SER A 24 7.52 -15.26 -0.83
CA SER A 24 8.91 -14.86 -0.74
C SER A 24 9.30 -14.16 -2.04
N GLY A 25 10.36 -13.39 -2.00
CA GLY A 25 10.81 -12.67 -3.17
C GLY A 25 11.37 -11.32 -2.78
N GLU A 26 11.50 -10.46 -3.77
CA GLU A 26 12.11 -9.16 -3.59
C GLU A 26 11.13 -8.04 -3.88
N ALA A 27 11.22 -6.97 -3.10
CA ALA A 27 10.43 -5.77 -3.34
C ALA A 27 10.84 -5.15 -4.66
N THR A 28 9.85 -4.82 -5.51
CA THR A 28 10.13 -4.20 -6.82
C THR A 28 10.22 -2.69 -6.76
N GLY A 29 9.71 -2.07 -5.67
CA GLY A 29 9.61 -0.63 -5.61
C GLY A 29 8.41 -0.07 -6.38
N THR A 30 7.44 -0.90 -6.71
CA THR A 30 6.29 -0.50 -7.51
C THR A 30 4.99 -0.69 -6.74
N LEU A 31 4.22 0.39 -6.62
CA LEU A 31 2.88 0.37 -6.05
C LEU A 31 1.90 0.82 -7.14
N LEU A 32 0.83 0.07 -7.28
CA LEU A 32 -0.21 0.30 -8.29
C LEU A 32 -1.56 0.47 -7.62
N THR A 33 -2.57 0.77 -8.43
CA THR A 33 -3.95 0.83 -7.96
C THR A 33 -4.78 -0.23 -8.66
N ASP A 34 -5.75 -0.78 -7.94
CA ASP A 34 -6.77 -1.65 -8.49
C ASP A 34 -8.12 -1.01 -8.14
N SER A 35 -8.64 -0.19 -9.04
CA SER A 35 -9.85 0.57 -8.78
C SER A 35 -11.09 -0.32 -8.68
N ASP A 36 -11.09 -1.46 -9.35
CA ASP A 36 -12.22 -2.40 -9.30
C ASP A 36 -12.35 -3.03 -7.92
N ARG A 37 -11.21 -3.34 -7.29
CA ARG A 37 -11.19 -3.95 -5.95
C ARG A 37 -11.03 -2.92 -4.85
N GLU A 38 -10.78 -1.68 -5.22
CA GLU A 38 -10.50 -0.58 -4.29
C GLU A 38 -9.34 -0.91 -3.36
N THR A 39 -8.20 -1.26 -3.97
CA THR A 39 -6.98 -1.56 -3.23
C THR A 39 -5.78 -0.86 -3.84
N PHE A 40 -4.75 -0.65 -3.03
CA PHE A 40 -3.41 -0.38 -3.52
C PHE A 40 -2.68 -1.70 -3.59
N VAL A 41 -1.82 -1.88 -4.58
CA VAL A 41 -1.16 -3.17 -4.84
C VAL A 41 0.34 -2.96 -4.93
N TYR A 42 1.08 -3.60 -4.03
CA TYR A 42 2.54 -3.61 -4.09
C TYR A 42 3.01 -4.88 -4.78
N LEU A 43 3.95 -4.73 -5.72
CA LEU A 43 4.47 -5.86 -6.47
C LEU A 43 5.71 -6.44 -5.81
N ILE A 44 5.69 -7.74 -5.60
CA ILE A 44 6.84 -8.52 -5.14
C ILE A 44 7.28 -9.41 -6.29
N ASP A 45 8.59 -9.43 -6.57
CA ASP A 45 9.14 -10.30 -7.60
C ASP A 45 9.40 -11.66 -6.97
N GLY A 46 8.54 -12.62 -7.27
CA GLY A 46 8.59 -13.98 -6.72
C GLY A 46 9.50 -14.92 -7.49
N GLY A 47 10.20 -14.43 -8.50
CA GLY A 47 11.07 -15.24 -9.33
C GLY A 47 10.38 -15.65 -10.64
N ASP A 48 9.49 -16.61 -10.56
CA ASP A 48 8.76 -17.09 -11.74
C ASP A 48 7.60 -16.17 -12.11
N GLN A 49 7.05 -15.47 -11.15
CA GLN A 49 5.90 -14.58 -11.36
C GLN A 49 5.89 -13.50 -10.31
N TYR A 50 5.12 -12.45 -10.56
CA TYR A 50 4.89 -11.40 -9.58
C TYR A 50 3.83 -11.84 -8.58
N GLU A 51 4.05 -11.47 -7.33
CA GLU A 51 3.03 -11.60 -6.29
C GLU A 51 2.40 -10.24 -6.07
N TYR A 52 1.08 -10.21 -6.01
CA TYR A 52 0.32 -8.96 -5.86
C TYR A 52 -0.15 -8.84 -4.42
N VAL A 53 0.35 -7.83 -3.71
CA VAL A 53 0.02 -7.61 -2.30
C VAL A 53 -0.97 -6.46 -2.21
N HIS A 54 -2.21 -6.76 -1.86
CA HIS A 54 -3.32 -5.79 -1.83
C HIS A 54 -3.48 -5.16 -0.46
N PHE A 55 -3.59 -3.83 -0.45
CA PHE A 55 -3.93 -3.04 0.74
C PHE A 55 -5.38 -2.61 0.61
N PRO A 56 -6.32 -3.33 1.22
CA PRO A 56 -7.74 -3.00 1.10
C PRO A 56 -8.10 -1.78 1.95
N LYS A 57 -9.30 -1.24 1.74
CA LYS A 57 -9.77 -0.04 2.42
C LYS A 57 -9.61 -0.08 3.94
N GLU A 58 -9.79 -1.25 4.53
CA GLU A 58 -9.68 -1.44 5.98
C GLU A 58 -8.29 -1.06 6.50
N THR A 59 -7.27 -1.08 5.64
CA THR A 59 -5.89 -0.74 6.02
C THR A 59 -5.53 0.71 5.70
N TRP A 60 -6.37 1.44 4.99
CA TRP A 60 -6.00 2.76 4.46
C TRP A 60 -5.78 3.81 5.54
N SER A 61 -6.56 3.76 6.63
CA SER A 61 -6.37 4.70 7.74
C SER A 61 -4.96 4.57 8.31
N THR A 62 -4.52 3.34 8.56
CA THR A 62 -3.19 3.09 9.11
C THR A 62 -2.10 3.33 8.06
N LEU A 63 -2.39 3.02 6.80
CA LEU A 63 -1.47 3.29 5.70
C LEU A 63 -1.19 4.80 5.60
N GLN A 64 -2.23 5.63 5.76
CA GLN A 64 -2.06 7.08 5.78
C GLN A 64 -1.20 7.54 6.95
N GLU A 65 -1.42 6.97 8.14
CA GLU A 65 -0.60 7.32 9.29
C GLU A 65 0.87 7.03 9.03
N ALA A 66 1.17 5.86 8.46
CA ALA A 66 2.53 5.50 8.10
C ALA A 66 3.12 6.48 7.09
N TYR A 67 2.32 6.88 6.12
CA TYR A 67 2.74 7.85 5.11
C TYR A 67 3.09 9.20 5.76
N LEU A 68 2.24 9.68 6.66
CA LEU A 68 2.47 10.97 7.32
C LEU A 68 3.72 10.96 8.22
N HIS A 69 4.07 9.80 8.75
CA HIS A 69 5.29 9.65 9.55
C HIS A 69 6.55 9.45 8.70
N SER A 70 6.41 9.24 7.40
CA SER A 70 7.53 8.97 6.48
C SER A 70 8.40 7.81 6.96
N SER A 71 7.78 6.81 7.56
CA SER A 71 8.48 5.67 8.14
C SER A 71 8.59 4.51 7.17
N PRO A 72 9.60 3.62 7.35
CA PRO A 72 9.67 2.41 6.54
C PRO A 72 8.48 1.51 6.77
N MET A 73 8.07 0.77 5.74
CA MET A 73 7.02 -0.23 5.81
C MET A 73 7.61 -1.59 5.50
N TYR A 74 7.23 -2.58 6.30
CA TYR A 74 7.67 -3.96 6.12
C TYR A 74 6.46 -4.84 5.92
N LEU A 75 6.65 -5.91 5.15
CA LEU A 75 5.60 -6.91 4.94
C LEU A 75 6.00 -8.17 5.71
N GLN A 76 5.17 -8.58 6.66
CA GLN A 76 5.37 -9.81 7.41
C GLN A 76 4.57 -10.93 6.76
N THR A 77 5.27 -11.96 6.31
CA THR A 77 4.64 -13.14 5.72
C THR A 77 5.03 -14.37 6.54
N ALA A 78 4.46 -15.52 6.19
CA ALA A 78 4.84 -16.79 6.82
C ALA A 78 6.29 -17.17 6.52
N GLU A 79 6.86 -16.63 5.43
CA GLU A 79 8.24 -16.91 5.03
C GLU A 79 9.26 -15.93 5.63
N GLY A 80 8.82 -14.82 6.21
CA GLY A 80 9.72 -13.83 6.78
C GLY A 80 9.25 -12.41 6.56
N VAL A 81 10.19 -11.47 6.54
CA VAL A 81 9.91 -10.04 6.45
C VAL A 81 10.54 -9.47 5.18
N ILE A 82 9.77 -8.68 4.45
CA ILE A 82 10.23 -8.00 3.23
C ILE A 82 10.04 -6.50 3.43
N GLU A 83 11.10 -5.71 3.26
CA GLU A 83 10.95 -4.25 3.29
C GLU A 83 10.30 -3.79 1.97
N LEU A 84 9.23 -2.99 2.08
CA LEU A 84 8.53 -2.47 0.92
C LEU A 84 9.22 -1.20 0.43
N LEU A 85 10.25 -1.38 -0.39
CA LEU A 85 11.08 -0.28 -0.88
C LEU A 85 10.26 0.74 -1.66
N ASP A 86 10.55 2.02 -1.44
CA ASP A 86 9.97 3.14 -2.17
C ASP A 86 8.44 3.28 -2.04
N TRP A 87 7.83 2.58 -1.08
CA TRP A 87 6.37 2.60 -0.92
C TRP A 87 5.83 4.02 -0.69
N HIS A 88 6.56 4.83 0.08
CA HIS A 88 6.15 6.18 0.43
C HIS A 88 6.05 7.08 -0.81
N ASN A 89 7.11 7.10 -1.61
CA ASN A 89 7.12 7.91 -2.83
C ASN A 89 6.10 7.42 -3.85
N GLN A 90 5.94 6.10 -3.95
CA GLN A 90 4.98 5.50 -4.86
C GLN A 90 3.55 5.88 -4.47
N LEU A 91 3.24 5.79 -3.17
CA LEU A 91 1.91 6.17 -2.69
C LEU A 91 1.65 7.66 -2.94
N GLU A 92 2.63 8.51 -2.67
CA GLU A 92 2.51 9.94 -2.90
C GLU A 92 2.15 10.24 -4.37
N MET A 93 2.87 9.62 -5.30
CA MET A 93 2.61 9.80 -6.73
C MET A 93 1.22 9.34 -7.11
N LEU A 94 0.77 8.20 -6.57
CA LEU A 94 -0.56 7.68 -6.86
C LEU A 94 -1.64 8.62 -6.32
N LEU A 95 -1.48 9.12 -5.10
CA LEU A 95 -2.45 10.03 -4.51
C LEU A 95 -2.56 11.32 -5.31
N MET A 96 -1.42 11.86 -5.78
CA MET A 96 -1.42 13.05 -6.62
C MET A 96 -2.13 12.83 -7.94
N ASN A 97 -2.01 11.63 -8.51
CA ASN A 97 -2.66 11.30 -9.77
C ASN A 97 -4.16 11.02 -9.61
N ILE A 98 -4.55 10.47 -8.46
CA ILE A 98 -5.95 10.09 -8.21
C ILE A 98 -6.79 11.29 -7.80
N GLU A 99 -6.22 12.22 -7.06
CA GLU A 99 -6.93 13.39 -6.56
C GLU A 99 -7.60 14.14 -7.71
N GLY A 100 -8.91 14.33 -7.60
CA GLY A 100 -9.70 15.05 -8.58
C GLY A 100 -9.85 14.36 -9.93
N ASN A 101 -9.40 13.09 -10.05
CA ASN A 101 -9.44 12.37 -11.32
C ASN A 101 -10.67 11.49 -11.39
N GLY A 102 -11.70 11.96 -12.13
CA GLY A 102 -12.95 11.23 -12.29
C GLY A 102 -12.85 9.92 -13.06
N ASN A 103 -11.73 9.66 -13.70
CA ASN A 103 -11.55 8.41 -14.45
C ASN A 103 -11.51 7.16 -13.57
N TYR A 104 -11.25 7.34 -12.28
CA TYR A 104 -11.24 6.24 -11.32
C TYR A 104 -12.60 5.99 -10.68
N GLY A 105 -13.61 6.81 -11.01
CA GLY A 105 -14.97 6.63 -10.49
C GLY A 105 -15.06 6.75 -8.97
N THR A 106 -15.78 5.81 -8.35
CA THR A 106 -15.95 5.82 -6.89
C THR A 106 -14.66 5.59 -6.12
N PHE A 107 -13.66 5.02 -6.77
CA PHE A 107 -12.34 4.84 -6.16
C PHE A 107 -11.73 6.19 -5.79
N THR A 108 -11.86 7.21 -6.66
CA THR A 108 -11.36 8.56 -6.36
C THR A 108 -11.97 9.09 -5.08
N GLU A 109 -13.30 8.97 -4.92
CA GLU A 109 -13.98 9.46 -3.74
C GLU A 109 -13.49 8.75 -2.47
N ALA A 110 -13.35 7.42 -2.54
CA ALA A 110 -12.89 6.62 -1.42
C ALA A 110 -11.48 7.03 -1.00
N VAL A 111 -10.58 7.24 -1.98
CA VAL A 111 -9.21 7.65 -1.71
C VAL A 111 -9.18 9.06 -1.12
N GLU A 112 -9.93 9.99 -1.68
CA GLU A 112 -9.96 11.38 -1.19
C GLU A 112 -10.45 11.44 0.25
N GLN A 113 -11.44 10.62 0.61
CA GLN A 113 -11.93 10.58 1.98
C GLN A 113 -10.93 9.94 2.94
N SER A 114 -10.35 8.82 2.54
CA SER A 114 -9.45 8.07 3.41
C SER A 114 -8.09 8.71 3.56
N PHE A 115 -7.62 9.44 2.56
CA PHE A 115 -6.29 10.04 2.55
C PHE A 115 -6.34 11.57 2.57
N ALA A 116 -7.41 12.14 3.11
CA ALA A 116 -7.59 13.59 3.14
C ALA A 116 -6.40 14.32 3.80
N SER A 117 -5.89 13.78 4.90
CA SER A 117 -4.76 14.40 5.61
C SER A 117 -3.47 14.34 4.79
N ALA A 118 -3.23 13.22 4.12
CA ALA A 118 -2.06 13.08 3.27
C ALA A 118 -2.14 14.02 2.07
N ILE A 119 -3.31 14.06 1.42
CA ILE A 119 -3.53 14.93 0.26
C ILE A 119 -3.36 16.41 0.63
N ALA A 120 -3.78 16.79 1.81
CA ALA A 120 -3.63 18.16 2.29
C ALA A 120 -2.17 18.62 2.34
N THR A 121 -1.22 17.69 2.43
CA THR A 121 0.21 18.03 2.46
C THR A 121 0.75 18.41 1.09
N PHE A 122 0.00 18.17 0.02
CA PHE A 122 0.45 18.46 -1.35
C PHE A 122 0.31 19.93 -1.76
N ALA A 123 -0.40 20.70 -0.98
CA ALA A 123 -0.69 22.09 -1.31
C ALA A 123 0.55 22.99 -1.20
#